data_bacce1d469799dee5cd4af210fcac0e8
#
_entry.id   bacce1d469799dee5cd4af210fcac0e8
#
_cell.length_a   1.000
_cell.length_b   1.000
_cell.length_c   1.000
_cell.angle_alpha   90.00
_cell.angle_beta   90.00
_cell.angle_gamma   90.00
#
_symmetry.space_group_name_H-M   'P 1'
#
loop_
_entity.id
_entity.type
_entity.pdbx_description
1 polymer ?
#
loop_
_entity_poly.entity_id
_entity_poly.type
_entity_poly.pdbx_seq_one_letter_code
_entity_poly.pdbx_strand_id
1 'polypeptide(L)'
;MPMAKSKYGVLAAALILSLTACSTGSGASSVDGSDGRPLIATTVSPITSIAASIAGDRARIEGIVPEGTNSHTFEPSPQVAKLLSTADLILVNGLKLEDPTLKLAESNKKESTQIVEIGTIVLPESDYIYDFSFPKEEGKPNPHLWTDPGYAIKYAGVIRDELSKLDPENASYYDANFVTFEQQASGLAAAVANDQKSVPNGNLKLLTYHDAYAYFAKDFGWTIIGAVQPSSFSDPAPSEVARLINQVKAEKVTTIFGSEVFPSAVLAEVGRATGARYEDSLRDDDLPGAPGDAEHSWLGLMKYNYRTMITGLGGTPTQLDAIMITPTTSDSAVYPQ
;
A
#
# COMPACT_ATOMS: atom_id res chain seq x y z
N MET A 1 64.72 -43.17 50.66
CA MET A 1 64.51 -43.50 52.08
C MET A 1 63.41 -42.66 52.65
N PRO A 2 62.58 -43.12 53.57
CA PRO A 2 61.58 -44.18 53.46
C PRO A 2 60.16 -43.62 53.70
N MET A 3 59.21 -44.30 53.15
CA MET A 3 58.05 -44.96 53.74
C MET A 3 57.46 -44.40 55.06
N ALA A 4 56.11 -44.13 55.01
CA ALA A 4 55.23 -44.58 56.09
C ALA A 4 53.79 -44.70 55.60
N LYS A 5 53.22 -45.85 55.80
CA LYS A 5 51.83 -46.32 55.56
C LYS A 5 50.95 -45.94 56.77
N SER A 6 49.67 -45.75 56.58
CA SER A 6 48.60 -46.19 57.49
C SER A 6 47.28 -45.74 56.90
N LYS A 7 46.35 -46.52 56.50
CA LYS A 7 45.40 -47.51 57.06
C LYS A 7 44.10 -46.87 57.64
N TYR A 8 43.02 -47.26 57.01
CA TYR A 8 41.65 -47.55 57.48
C TYR A 8 40.66 -46.43 57.85
N GLY A 9 39.50 -46.56 57.25
CA GLY A 9 38.26 -46.03 57.77
C GLY A 9 37.15 -46.08 56.73
N VAL A 10 36.56 -47.26 56.55
CA VAL A 10 35.30 -47.45 55.77
C VAL A 10 34.14 -47.00 56.64
N LEU A 11 33.37 -46.03 56.19
CA LEU A 11 32.01 -45.83 56.67
C LEU A 11 31.08 -45.69 55.47
N ALA A 12 30.27 -46.71 55.27
CA ALA A 12 29.19 -46.74 54.30
C ALA A 12 28.01 -45.94 54.86
N ALA A 13 27.70 -44.84 54.22
CA ALA A 13 26.44 -44.13 54.43
C ALA A 13 25.59 -44.28 53.14
N ALA A 14 24.55 -45.12 53.24
CA ALA A 14 23.56 -45.29 52.20
C ALA A 14 22.71 -44.01 52.08
N LEU A 15 22.89 -43.27 51.01
CA LEU A 15 22.03 -42.11 50.66
C LEU A 15 21.01 -42.59 49.66
N ILE A 16 19.76 -42.71 50.11
CA ILE A 16 18.60 -42.95 49.27
C ILE A 16 18.36 -41.72 48.42
N LEU A 17 18.73 -41.75 47.14
CA LEU A 17 18.30 -40.71 46.17
C LEU A 17 16.87 -41.06 45.72
N SER A 18 15.91 -40.30 46.23
CA SER A 18 14.59 -40.17 45.65
C SER A 18 14.69 -39.44 44.31
N LEU A 19 14.58 -40.19 43.18
CA LEU A 19 14.40 -39.63 41.85
C LEU A 19 12.98 -39.05 41.75
N THR A 20 12.84 -37.76 41.99
CA THR A 20 11.69 -36.99 41.48
C THR A 20 11.92 -36.75 40.00
N ALA A 21 11.30 -37.56 39.17
CA ALA A 21 11.20 -37.33 37.74
C ALA A 21 10.32 -36.08 37.50
N CYS A 22 10.91 -34.90 37.40
CA CYS A 22 10.27 -33.77 36.74
C CYS A 22 10.20 -34.09 35.26
N SER A 23 9.04 -34.59 34.84
CA SER A 23 8.64 -34.61 33.44
C SER A 23 8.53 -33.14 32.95
N THR A 24 9.66 -32.56 32.51
CA THR A 24 9.63 -31.43 31.63
C THR A 24 9.18 -31.96 30.27
N GLY A 25 7.86 -31.90 30.06
CA GLY A 25 7.31 -31.99 28.74
C GLY A 25 7.89 -30.83 27.92
N SER A 26 8.96 -31.11 27.18
CA SER A 26 9.34 -30.32 26.05
C SER A 26 8.23 -30.46 25.03
N GLY A 27 7.16 -29.66 25.21
CA GLY A 27 6.27 -29.35 24.13
C GLY A 27 7.15 -28.67 23.09
N ALA A 28 7.49 -29.41 22.03
CA ALA A 28 7.89 -28.79 20.80
C ALA A 28 6.71 -27.84 20.45
N SER A 29 6.84 -26.56 20.79
CA SER A 29 6.03 -25.53 20.20
C SER A 29 6.27 -25.63 18.70
N SER A 30 5.33 -26.24 18.00
CA SER A 30 5.20 -26.02 16.58
C SER A 30 5.20 -24.50 16.42
N VAL A 31 6.21 -23.98 15.75
CA VAL A 31 6.23 -22.58 15.28
C VAL A 31 5.23 -22.54 14.11
N ASP A 32 3.97 -22.72 14.44
CA ASP A 32 2.88 -22.25 13.66
C ASP A 32 2.80 -20.77 14.04
N GLY A 33 3.16 -19.88 13.11
CA GLY A 33 3.35 -18.44 13.37
C GLY A 33 2.07 -17.68 13.74
N SER A 34 1.05 -18.36 14.28
CA SER A 34 -0.16 -17.72 14.74
C SER A 34 -0.04 -17.38 16.22
N ASP A 35 0.08 -16.11 16.51
CA ASP A 35 0.01 -15.53 17.86
C ASP A 35 -1.46 -15.33 18.33
N GLY A 36 -2.41 -15.95 17.63
CA GLY A 36 -3.86 -15.87 17.90
C GLY A 36 -4.56 -14.68 17.22
N ARG A 37 -3.82 -13.79 16.57
CA ARG A 37 -4.41 -12.67 15.82
C ARG A 37 -4.87 -13.11 14.43
N PRO A 38 -5.97 -12.54 13.90
CA PRO A 38 -6.37 -12.78 12.52
C PRO A 38 -5.27 -12.43 11.53
N LEU A 39 -5.14 -13.22 10.48
CA LEU A 39 -4.24 -12.96 9.35
C LEU A 39 -5.02 -12.36 8.19
N ILE A 40 -4.64 -11.16 7.79
CA ILE A 40 -5.27 -10.41 6.71
C ILE A 40 -4.29 -10.33 5.54
N ALA A 41 -4.65 -10.90 4.41
CA ALA A 41 -3.92 -10.70 3.16
C ALA A 41 -4.47 -9.47 2.43
N THR A 42 -3.57 -8.60 1.98
CA THR A 42 -3.92 -7.35 1.28
C THR A 42 -3.20 -7.28 -0.06
N THR A 43 -3.65 -6.40 -0.94
CA THR A 43 -3.08 -6.23 -2.28
C THR A 43 -1.86 -5.28 -2.30
N VAL A 44 -1.97 -4.11 -2.91
CA VAL A 44 -0.90 -3.11 -3.06
C VAL A 44 -0.58 -2.38 -1.76
N SER A 45 0.64 -1.88 -1.63
CA SER A 45 1.15 -1.25 -0.41
C SER A 45 0.28 -0.12 0.15
N PRO A 46 -0.32 0.78 -0.65
CA PRO A 46 -1.22 1.79 -0.11
C PRO A 46 -2.44 1.21 0.62
N ILE A 47 -3.03 0.15 0.08
CA ILE A 47 -4.19 -0.52 0.69
C ILE A 47 -3.74 -1.33 1.92
N THR A 48 -2.57 -1.98 1.83
CA THR A 48 -1.92 -2.66 2.96
C THR A 48 -1.72 -1.70 4.12
N SER A 49 -1.23 -0.50 3.86
CA SER A 49 -1.02 0.55 4.87
C SER A 49 -2.35 1.06 5.47
N ILE A 50 -3.40 1.25 4.66
CA ILE A 50 -4.72 1.59 5.18
C ILE A 50 -5.22 0.48 6.11
N ALA A 51 -5.10 -0.79 5.69
CA ALA A 51 -5.50 -1.93 6.52
C ALA A 51 -4.70 -2.00 7.83
N ALA A 52 -3.38 -1.78 7.78
CA ALA A 52 -2.54 -1.71 8.98
C ALA A 52 -2.95 -0.57 9.91
N SER A 53 -3.32 0.59 9.36
CA SER A 53 -3.78 1.74 10.14
C SER A 53 -5.07 1.46 10.92
N ILE A 54 -5.98 0.67 10.34
CA ILE A 54 -7.24 0.30 10.98
C ILE A 54 -7.05 -0.88 11.94
N ALA A 55 -6.32 -1.91 11.52
CA ALA A 55 -6.09 -3.12 12.30
C ALA A 55 -5.23 -2.88 13.55
N GLY A 56 -4.31 -1.93 13.47
CA GLY A 56 -3.34 -1.68 14.54
C GLY A 56 -2.55 -2.95 14.88
N ASP A 57 -2.48 -3.26 16.17
CA ASP A 57 -1.81 -4.46 16.68
C ASP A 57 -2.75 -5.67 16.86
N ARG A 58 -4.03 -5.56 16.45
CA ARG A 58 -5.05 -6.60 16.64
C ARG A 58 -5.12 -7.62 15.51
N ALA A 59 -4.54 -7.35 14.36
CA ALA A 59 -4.41 -8.30 13.26
C ALA A 59 -2.98 -8.31 12.71
N ARG A 60 -2.63 -9.39 12.00
CA ARG A 60 -1.41 -9.47 11.20
C ARG A 60 -1.77 -9.12 9.76
N ILE A 61 -1.05 -8.17 9.20
CA ILE A 61 -1.27 -7.73 7.82
C ILE A 61 -0.12 -8.24 6.96
N GLU A 62 -0.43 -8.94 5.88
CA GLU A 62 0.55 -9.39 4.89
C GLU A 62 0.15 -8.88 3.51
N GLY A 63 1.05 -8.14 2.86
CA GLY A 63 0.86 -7.58 1.52
C GLY A 63 1.18 -8.63 0.44
N ILE A 64 0.43 -8.61 -0.64
CA ILE A 64 0.59 -9.53 -1.77
C ILE A 64 1.54 -8.96 -2.82
N VAL A 65 1.36 -7.70 -3.18
CA VAL A 65 2.18 -7.03 -4.20
C VAL A 65 3.29 -6.27 -3.49
N PRO A 66 4.56 -6.69 -3.65
CA PRO A 66 5.68 -6.00 -3.00
C PRO A 66 5.95 -4.65 -3.66
N GLU A 67 6.49 -3.72 -2.86
CA GLU A 67 6.97 -2.44 -3.36
C GLU A 67 8.01 -2.61 -4.47
N GLY A 68 8.10 -1.65 -5.37
CA GLY A 68 8.94 -1.72 -6.56
C GLY A 68 8.40 -2.63 -7.66
N THR A 69 7.15 -3.11 -7.53
CA THR A 69 6.53 -4.01 -8.50
C THR A 69 5.32 -3.35 -9.15
N ASN A 70 5.20 -3.47 -10.46
CA ASN A 70 4.02 -2.99 -11.17
C ASN A 70 2.79 -3.88 -10.83
N SER A 71 1.83 -3.33 -10.12
CA SER A 71 0.63 -4.02 -9.66
C SER A 71 -0.26 -4.56 -10.79
N HIS A 72 -0.29 -3.88 -11.94
CA HIS A 72 -1.10 -4.27 -13.11
C HIS A 72 -0.57 -5.51 -13.85
N THR A 73 0.72 -5.79 -13.69
CA THR A 73 1.39 -6.92 -14.38
C THR A 73 1.92 -7.96 -13.39
N PHE A 74 1.62 -7.80 -12.12
CA PHE A 74 2.09 -8.70 -11.07
C PHE A 74 1.50 -10.10 -11.24
N GLU A 75 2.37 -11.10 -11.25
CA GLU A 75 2.00 -12.52 -11.25
C GLU A 75 2.33 -13.13 -9.89
N PRO A 76 1.32 -13.60 -9.13
CA PRO A 76 1.54 -14.06 -7.77
C PRO A 76 2.36 -15.35 -7.72
N SER A 77 3.29 -15.42 -6.76
CA SER A 77 4.16 -16.56 -6.50
C SER A 77 3.44 -17.72 -5.77
N PRO A 78 4.04 -18.93 -5.69
CA PRO A 78 3.52 -20.00 -4.85
C PRO A 78 3.43 -19.63 -3.35
N GLN A 79 4.26 -18.72 -2.86
CA GLN A 79 4.21 -18.22 -1.50
C GLN A 79 2.96 -17.39 -1.26
N VAL A 80 2.54 -16.61 -2.26
CA VAL A 80 1.25 -15.89 -2.22
C VAL A 80 0.09 -16.89 -2.16
N ALA A 81 0.12 -17.98 -2.92
CA ALA A 81 -0.91 -19.02 -2.81
C ALA A 81 -0.98 -19.62 -1.39
N LYS A 82 0.16 -19.81 -0.74
CA LYS A 82 0.23 -20.26 0.65
C LYS A 82 -0.37 -19.23 1.60
N LEU A 83 -0.02 -17.95 1.46
CA LEU A 83 -0.61 -16.86 2.24
C LEU A 83 -2.15 -16.88 2.10
N LEU A 84 -2.65 -16.89 0.88
CA LEU A 84 -4.09 -16.91 0.59
C LEU A 84 -4.82 -18.12 1.18
N SER A 85 -4.14 -19.28 1.26
CA SER A 85 -4.70 -20.50 1.86
C SER A 85 -4.79 -20.46 3.39
N THR A 86 -4.08 -19.55 4.04
CA THR A 86 -4.04 -19.40 5.49
C THR A 86 -4.74 -18.15 6.01
N ALA A 87 -4.95 -17.14 5.15
CA ALA A 87 -5.60 -15.89 5.50
C ALA A 87 -7.02 -16.08 6.07
N ASP A 88 -7.40 -15.26 7.01
CA ASP A 88 -8.74 -15.21 7.60
C ASP A 88 -9.65 -14.21 6.87
N LEU A 89 -9.04 -13.20 6.25
CA LEU A 89 -9.68 -12.23 5.37
C LEU A 89 -8.71 -11.87 4.23
N ILE A 90 -9.24 -11.67 3.02
CA ILE A 90 -8.48 -11.23 1.85
C ILE A 90 -9.09 -9.92 1.36
N LEU A 91 -8.28 -8.87 1.33
CA LEU A 91 -8.65 -7.54 0.88
C LEU A 91 -7.95 -7.23 -0.44
N VAL A 92 -8.70 -7.07 -1.49
CA VAL A 92 -8.19 -6.68 -2.81
C VAL A 92 -8.82 -5.37 -3.25
N ASN A 93 -8.17 -4.66 -4.17
CA ASN A 93 -8.74 -3.45 -4.74
C ASN A 93 -9.99 -3.77 -5.56
N GLY A 94 -9.95 -4.80 -6.37
CA GLY A 94 -10.96 -5.07 -7.38
C GLY A 94 -10.82 -4.13 -8.59
N LEU A 95 -11.92 -3.79 -9.26
CA LEU A 95 -11.91 -2.96 -10.47
C LEU A 95 -10.97 -3.50 -11.57
N LYS A 96 -10.74 -4.81 -11.60
CA LYS A 96 -9.87 -5.51 -12.54
C LYS A 96 -8.36 -5.21 -12.39
N LEU A 97 -7.92 -4.65 -11.27
CA LEU A 97 -6.50 -4.39 -11.05
C LEU A 97 -5.71 -5.69 -10.95
N GLU A 98 -6.14 -6.60 -10.08
CA GLU A 98 -5.40 -7.80 -9.71
C GLU A 98 -6.12 -9.12 -10.06
N ASP A 99 -6.69 -9.21 -11.26
CA ASP A 99 -7.39 -10.41 -11.74
C ASP A 99 -6.62 -11.73 -11.53
N PRO A 100 -5.28 -11.84 -11.75
CA PRO A 100 -4.52 -13.06 -11.46
C PRO A 100 -4.51 -13.42 -9.99
N THR A 101 -4.33 -12.44 -9.10
CA THR A 101 -4.34 -12.61 -7.64
C THR A 101 -5.72 -13.03 -7.15
N LEU A 102 -6.78 -12.39 -7.63
CA LEU A 102 -8.16 -12.72 -7.28
C LEU A 102 -8.48 -14.17 -7.66
N LYS A 103 -8.12 -14.60 -8.87
CA LYS A 103 -8.31 -15.98 -9.33
C LYS A 103 -7.52 -16.98 -8.47
N LEU A 104 -6.30 -16.63 -8.08
CA LEU A 104 -5.49 -17.46 -7.19
C LEU A 104 -6.12 -17.55 -5.79
N ALA A 105 -6.65 -16.43 -5.27
CA ALA A 105 -7.33 -16.37 -3.98
C ALA A 105 -8.58 -17.27 -3.97
N GLU A 106 -9.44 -17.15 -4.96
CA GLU A 106 -10.64 -18.00 -5.11
C GLU A 106 -10.32 -19.50 -5.11
N SER A 107 -9.19 -19.88 -5.73
CA SER A 107 -8.77 -21.27 -5.85
C SER A 107 -8.12 -21.84 -4.61
N ASN A 108 -7.59 -21.01 -3.71
CA ASN A 108 -6.75 -21.45 -2.58
C ASN A 108 -7.30 -21.08 -1.21
N LYS A 109 -8.17 -20.11 -1.07
CA LYS A 109 -8.70 -19.64 0.22
C LYS A 109 -9.41 -20.75 1.01
N LYS A 110 -9.47 -20.63 2.33
CA LYS A 110 -10.36 -21.46 3.16
C LYS A 110 -11.83 -21.19 2.78
N GLU A 111 -12.69 -22.16 3.02
CA GLU A 111 -14.13 -21.98 2.80
C GLU A 111 -14.71 -20.82 3.62
N SER A 112 -14.20 -20.62 4.83
CA SER A 112 -14.62 -19.55 5.74
C SER A 112 -14.04 -18.16 5.37
N THR A 113 -12.97 -18.09 4.60
CA THR A 113 -12.30 -16.82 4.26
C THR A 113 -13.10 -16.05 3.23
N GLN A 114 -13.39 -14.79 3.54
CA GLN A 114 -14.00 -13.86 2.60
C GLN A 114 -12.94 -13.16 1.75
N ILE A 115 -13.28 -12.88 0.48
CA ILE A 115 -12.55 -11.98 -0.40
C ILE A 115 -13.39 -10.72 -0.53
N VAL A 116 -12.80 -9.58 -0.28
CA VAL A 116 -13.47 -8.27 -0.30
C VAL A 116 -12.79 -7.38 -1.35
N GLU A 117 -13.51 -7.08 -2.42
CA GLU A 117 -13.09 -6.15 -3.47
C GLU A 117 -13.48 -4.72 -3.06
N ILE A 118 -12.59 -4.03 -2.33
CA ILE A 118 -12.91 -2.78 -1.66
C ILE A 118 -13.31 -1.68 -2.65
N GLY A 119 -12.54 -1.49 -3.72
CA GLY A 119 -12.82 -0.49 -4.75
C GLY A 119 -14.15 -0.73 -5.46
N THR A 120 -14.47 -2.00 -5.75
CA THR A 120 -15.76 -2.40 -6.34
C THR A 120 -16.94 -2.08 -5.40
N ILE A 121 -16.74 -2.20 -4.08
CA ILE A 121 -17.79 -1.87 -3.09
C ILE A 121 -18.04 -0.36 -2.99
N VAL A 122 -16.97 0.45 -2.98
CA VAL A 122 -17.09 1.89 -2.71
C VAL A 122 -17.38 2.74 -3.94
N LEU A 123 -17.21 2.19 -5.15
CA LEU A 123 -17.41 2.89 -6.42
C LEU A 123 -18.53 2.22 -7.22
N PRO A 124 -19.70 2.85 -7.37
CA PRO A 124 -20.74 2.35 -8.25
C PRO A 124 -20.30 2.45 -9.73
N GLU A 125 -20.75 1.53 -10.56
CA GLU A 125 -20.39 1.48 -11.99
C GLU A 125 -20.69 2.78 -12.75
N SER A 126 -21.70 3.53 -12.32
CA SER A 126 -22.03 4.85 -12.89
C SER A 126 -20.92 5.88 -12.76
N ASP A 127 -20.03 5.68 -11.79
CA ASP A 127 -18.95 6.61 -11.43
C ASP A 127 -17.60 6.16 -11.94
N TYR A 128 -17.53 5.01 -12.63
CA TYR A 128 -16.31 4.51 -13.23
C TYR A 128 -15.68 5.53 -14.17
N ILE A 129 -14.41 5.79 -13.98
CA ILE A 129 -13.61 6.60 -14.90
C ILE A 129 -12.92 5.66 -15.89
N TYR A 130 -13.15 5.93 -17.15
CA TYR A 130 -12.41 5.35 -18.26
C TYR A 130 -11.62 6.49 -18.90
N ASP A 131 -10.36 6.25 -19.18
CA ASP A 131 -9.41 7.27 -19.62
C ASP A 131 -8.39 6.72 -20.65
N PHE A 132 -7.28 7.41 -20.79
CA PHE A 132 -6.25 7.05 -21.78
C PHE A 132 -5.60 5.70 -21.52
N SER A 133 -5.39 5.37 -20.24
CA SER A 133 -4.76 4.12 -19.80
C SER A 133 -5.78 3.00 -19.61
N PHE A 134 -7.03 3.38 -19.40
CA PHE A 134 -8.14 2.46 -19.10
C PHE A 134 -9.32 2.75 -20.03
N PRO A 135 -9.20 2.40 -21.34
CA PRO A 135 -10.24 2.67 -22.31
C PRO A 135 -11.49 1.82 -22.04
N LYS A 136 -12.67 2.41 -22.25
CA LYS A 136 -13.96 1.78 -21.96
C LYS A 136 -14.18 0.47 -22.70
N GLU A 137 -13.62 0.36 -23.89
CA GLU A 137 -13.72 -0.82 -24.77
C GLU A 137 -13.07 -2.05 -24.14
N GLU A 138 -12.11 -1.87 -23.24
CA GLU A 138 -11.44 -2.95 -22.50
C GLU A 138 -12.25 -3.40 -21.27
N GLY A 139 -13.28 -2.63 -20.87
CA GLY A 139 -14.14 -2.95 -19.72
C GLY A 139 -13.43 -2.90 -18.38
N LYS A 140 -12.26 -2.25 -18.32
CA LYS A 140 -11.45 -2.08 -17.11
C LYS A 140 -11.42 -0.60 -16.73
N PRO A 141 -12.15 -0.16 -15.71
CA PRO A 141 -12.07 1.22 -15.24
C PRO A 141 -10.73 1.50 -14.59
N ASN A 142 -10.35 2.79 -14.49
CA ASN A 142 -9.21 3.20 -13.70
C ASN A 142 -9.36 2.69 -12.25
N PRO A 143 -8.42 1.91 -11.70
CA PRO A 143 -8.58 1.28 -10.40
C PRO A 143 -8.05 2.11 -9.21
N HIS A 144 -7.37 3.24 -9.46
CA HIS A 144 -6.56 3.97 -8.48
C HIS A 144 -7.38 4.89 -7.58
N LEU A 145 -8.33 4.34 -6.83
CA LEU A 145 -9.16 5.12 -5.91
C LEU A 145 -8.38 5.61 -4.68
N TRP A 146 -7.38 4.84 -4.23
CA TRP A 146 -6.62 5.15 -3.01
C TRP A 146 -5.79 6.44 -3.11
N THR A 147 -5.58 6.97 -4.31
CA THR A 147 -4.89 8.26 -4.51
C THR A 147 -5.77 9.47 -4.19
N ASP A 148 -7.07 9.26 -3.97
CA ASP A 148 -8.01 10.28 -3.51
C ASP A 148 -8.34 10.09 -2.03
N PRO A 149 -8.23 11.16 -1.19
CA PRO A 149 -8.48 11.04 0.25
C PRO A 149 -9.91 10.63 0.61
N GLY A 150 -10.90 11.04 -0.18
CA GLY A 150 -12.30 10.71 0.06
C GLY A 150 -12.57 9.21 -0.17
N TYR A 151 -11.96 8.63 -1.20
CA TYR A 151 -12.03 7.18 -1.42
C TYR A 151 -11.20 6.39 -0.43
N ALA A 152 -10.04 6.88 -0.02
CA ALA A 152 -9.24 6.23 1.02
C ALA A 152 -10.00 6.12 2.35
N ILE A 153 -10.79 7.16 2.73
CA ILE A 153 -11.70 7.10 3.89
C ILE A 153 -12.76 6.01 3.70
N LYS A 154 -13.36 5.90 2.52
CA LYS A 154 -14.32 4.83 2.22
C LYS A 154 -13.67 3.45 2.30
N TYR A 155 -12.45 3.29 1.80
CA TYR A 155 -11.65 2.06 1.94
C TYR A 155 -11.47 1.68 3.40
N ALA A 156 -11.01 2.64 4.21
CA ALA A 156 -10.82 2.46 5.65
C ALA A 156 -12.13 2.05 6.35
N GLY A 157 -13.28 2.60 5.92
CA GLY A 157 -14.60 2.24 6.43
C GLY A 157 -14.98 0.78 6.13
N VAL A 158 -14.76 0.32 4.90
CA VAL A 158 -14.99 -1.09 4.53
C VAL A 158 -14.06 -2.01 5.33
N ILE A 159 -12.78 -1.67 5.43
CA ILE A 159 -11.79 -2.45 6.18
C ILE A 159 -12.19 -2.56 7.65
N ARG A 160 -12.60 -1.43 8.30
CA ARG A 160 -13.11 -1.43 9.68
C ARG A 160 -14.29 -2.38 9.85
N ASP A 161 -15.25 -2.33 8.93
CA ASP A 161 -16.46 -3.14 9.01
C ASP A 161 -16.15 -4.63 8.87
N GLU A 162 -15.25 -5.00 7.97
CA GLU A 162 -14.85 -6.40 7.77
C GLU A 162 -14.00 -6.93 8.94
N LEU A 163 -13.08 -6.13 9.47
CA LEU A 163 -12.34 -6.48 10.69
C LEU A 163 -13.26 -6.63 11.90
N SER A 164 -14.26 -5.76 12.05
CA SER A 164 -15.23 -5.84 13.15
C SER A 164 -16.14 -7.07 13.07
N LYS A 165 -16.44 -7.56 11.86
CA LYS A 165 -17.16 -8.82 11.66
C LYS A 165 -16.30 -10.03 11.99
N LEU A 166 -15.02 -9.98 11.59
CA LEU A 166 -14.07 -11.07 11.81
C LEU A 166 -13.67 -11.20 13.27
N ASP A 167 -13.50 -10.08 13.95
CA ASP A 167 -13.03 -9.97 15.35
C ASP A 167 -13.90 -8.96 16.13
N PRO A 168 -15.12 -9.36 16.52
CA PRO A 168 -16.08 -8.46 17.17
C PRO A 168 -15.61 -7.93 18.53
N GLU A 169 -14.71 -8.64 19.21
CA GLU A 169 -14.21 -8.22 20.54
C GLU A 169 -13.35 -6.95 20.43
N ASN A 170 -12.72 -6.71 19.28
CA ASN A 170 -11.91 -5.54 19.00
C ASN A 170 -12.63 -4.48 18.12
N ALA A 171 -13.93 -4.60 17.86
CA ALA A 171 -14.67 -3.68 16.97
C ALA A 171 -14.52 -2.20 17.38
N SER A 172 -14.59 -1.89 18.68
CA SER A 172 -14.42 -0.52 19.18
C SER A 172 -12.99 0.02 18.98
N TYR A 173 -12.00 -0.85 18.97
CA TYR A 173 -10.62 -0.48 18.66
C TYR A 173 -10.46 -0.11 17.18
N TYR A 174 -11.01 -0.91 16.28
CA TYR A 174 -11.02 -0.63 14.84
C TYR A 174 -11.78 0.67 14.52
N ASP A 175 -12.89 0.91 15.20
CA ASP A 175 -13.67 2.14 15.04
C ASP A 175 -12.89 3.39 15.50
N ALA A 176 -12.17 3.32 16.61
CA ALA A 176 -11.32 4.42 17.07
C ALA A 176 -10.16 4.72 16.10
N ASN A 177 -9.55 3.68 15.54
CA ASN A 177 -8.51 3.82 14.52
C ASN A 177 -9.06 4.41 13.22
N PHE A 178 -10.26 3.99 12.80
CA PHE A 178 -10.95 4.56 11.65
C PHE A 178 -11.19 6.06 11.82
N VAL A 179 -11.74 6.49 12.97
CA VAL A 179 -11.96 7.91 13.27
C VAL A 179 -10.65 8.71 13.18
N THR A 180 -9.56 8.15 13.69
CA THR A 180 -8.23 8.78 13.61
C THR A 180 -7.75 8.90 12.16
N PHE A 181 -7.86 7.84 11.38
CA PHE A 181 -7.50 7.83 9.95
C PHE A 181 -8.35 8.84 9.15
N GLU A 182 -9.67 8.84 9.35
CA GLU A 182 -10.61 9.76 8.70
C GLU A 182 -10.25 11.23 8.97
N GLN A 183 -9.91 11.56 10.22
CA GLN A 183 -9.48 12.92 10.59
C GLN A 183 -8.20 13.31 9.86
N GLN A 184 -7.21 12.43 9.79
CA GLN A 184 -5.94 12.71 9.14
C GLN A 184 -6.10 12.81 7.62
N ALA A 185 -6.84 11.91 6.99
CA ALA A 185 -7.11 11.94 5.54
C ALA A 185 -7.93 13.18 5.16
N SER A 186 -8.92 13.55 5.96
CA SER A 186 -9.69 14.80 5.77
C SER A 186 -8.81 16.03 5.93
N GLY A 187 -7.85 16.01 6.85
CA GLY A 187 -6.84 17.05 7.02
C GLY A 187 -5.97 17.22 5.77
N LEU A 188 -5.52 16.10 5.16
CA LEU A 188 -4.79 16.12 3.89
C LEU A 188 -5.65 16.71 2.76
N ALA A 189 -6.90 16.29 2.63
CA ALA A 189 -7.82 16.81 1.62
C ALA A 189 -7.98 18.34 1.75
N ALA A 190 -8.18 18.84 2.97
CA ALA A 190 -8.31 20.27 3.24
C ALA A 190 -7.01 21.03 2.92
N ALA A 191 -5.84 20.45 3.22
CA ALA A 191 -4.55 21.04 2.90
C ALA A 191 -4.34 21.17 1.39
N VAL A 192 -4.62 20.10 0.62
CA VAL A 192 -4.57 20.15 -0.85
C VAL A 192 -5.50 21.22 -1.40
N ALA A 193 -6.77 21.25 -0.96
CA ALA A 193 -7.78 22.22 -1.40
C ALA A 193 -7.37 23.68 -1.11
N ASN A 194 -6.55 23.90 -0.11
CA ASN A 194 -6.00 25.22 0.19
C ASN A 194 -4.73 25.52 -0.61
N ASP A 195 -3.76 24.60 -0.60
CA ASP A 195 -2.46 24.84 -1.21
C ASP A 195 -2.53 24.92 -2.75
N GLN A 196 -3.45 24.18 -3.39
CA GLN A 196 -3.67 24.29 -4.84
C GLN A 196 -4.05 25.70 -5.31
N LYS A 197 -4.62 26.54 -4.42
CA LYS A 197 -4.93 27.95 -4.74
C LYS A 197 -3.68 28.78 -4.99
N SER A 198 -2.52 28.34 -4.52
CA SER A 198 -1.22 28.97 -4.77
C SER A 198 -0.63 28.62 -6.14
N VAL A 199 -1.13 27.55 -6.77
CA VAL A 199 -0.70 27.16 -8.12
C VAL A 199 -1.16 28.21 -9.13
N PRO A 200 -0.29 28.68 -10.05
CA PRO A 200 -0.68 29.64 -11.07
C PRO A 200 -1.88 29.17 -11.89
N ASN A 201 -2.78 30.11 -12.22
CA ASN A 201 -3.98 29.81 -12.98
C ASN A 201 -3.67 29.07 -14.28
N GLY A 202 -4.40 27.97 -14.51
CA GLY A 202 -4.25 27.11 -15.69
C GLY A 202 -3.17 26.03 -15.58
N ASN A 203 -2.45 25.93 -14.45
CA ASN A 203 -1.40 24.93 -14.24
C ASN A 203 -1.87 23.70 -13.47
N LEU A 204 -3.12 23.62 -13.00
CA LEU A 204 -3.65 22.41 -12.37
C LEU A 204 -3.89 21.32 -13.43
N LYS A 205 -2.80 20.89 -14.06
CA LYS A 205 -2.77 19.91 -15.14
C LYS A 205 -1.76 18.82 -14.83
N LEU A 206 -2.21 17.57 -14.87
CA LEU A 206 -1.35 16.41 -14.64
C LEU A 206 -1.03 15.71 -15.96
N LEU A 207 0.24 15.53 -16.21
CA LEU A 207 0.79 14.56 -17.14
C LEU A 207 1.73 13.69 -16.34
N THR A 208 1.38 12.42 -16.19
CA THR A 208 2.09 11.46 -15.37
C THR A 208 2.65 10.32 -16.22
N TYR A 209 3.59 9.56 -15.68
CA TYR A 209 4.03 8.34 -16.34
C TYR A 209 2.88 7.32 -16.37
N HIS A 210 2.26 7.08 -15.23
CA HIS A 210 1.15 6.21 -15.02
C HIS A 210 -0.10 7.00 -14.59
N ASP A 211 -1.29 6.63 -15.08
CA ASP A 211 -2.53 7.36 -14.80
C ASP A 211 -3.18 6.90 -13.49
N ALA A 212 -2.60 7.30 -12.38
CA ALA A 212 -3.07 6.92 -11.05
C ALA A 212 -3.94 7.99 -10.34
N TYR A 213 -4.17 9.16 -10.94
CA TYR A 213 -4.78 10.30 -10.25
C TYR A 213 -6.12 10.76 -10.82
N ALA A 214 -6.81 9.91 -11.58
CA ALA A 214 -8.04 10.31 -12.27
C ALA A 214 -9.17 10.72 -11.31
N TYR A 215 -9.37 9.97 -10.21
CA TYR A 215 -10.39 10.30 -9.20
C TYR A 215 -10.00 11.51 -8.37
N PHE A 216 -8.77 11.60 -7.93
CA PHE A 216 -8.22 12.79 -7.28
C PHE A 216 -8.39 14.05 -8.15
N ALA A 217 -8.02 13.98 -9.42
CA ALA A 217 -8.15 15.11 -10.34
C ALA A 217 -9.61 15.54 -10.49
N LYS A 218 -10.55 14.61 -10.59
CA LYS A 218 -11.99 14.88 -10.64
C LYS A 218 -12.48 15.62 -9.40
N ASP A 219 -12.11 15.15 -8.21
CA ASP A 219 -12.61 15.69 -6.95
C ASP A 219 -11.98 17.05 -6.60
N PHE A 220 -10.70 17.26 -6.95
CA PHE A 220 -10.00 18.52 -6.70
C PHE A 220 -10.04 19.53 -7.88
N GLY A 221 -10.71 19.19 -8.97
CA GLY A 221 -10.86 20.09 -10.14
C GLY A 221 -9.58 20.21 -10.96
N TRP A 222 -8.72 19.23 -10.96
CA TRP A 222 -7.52 19.17 -11.80
C TRP A 222 -7.85 18.54 -13.16
N THR A 223 -6.97 18.75 -14.13
CA THR A 223 -7.15 18.19 -15.49
C THR A 223 -6.08 17.15 -15.76
N ILE A 224 -6.48 15.92 -16.05
CA ILE A 224 -5.57 14.92 -16.58
C ILE A 224 -5.32 15.22 -18.05
N ILE A 225 -4.07 15.46 -18.42
CA ILE A 225 -3.65 15.72 -19.79
C ILE A 225 -3.38 14.41 -20.53
N GLY A 226 -2.88 13.40 -19.80
CA GLY A 226 -2.58 12.09 -20.32
C GLY A 226 -1.60 11.34 -19.45
N ALA A 227 -1.32 10.11 -19.84
CA ALA A 227 -0.26 9.27 -19.30
C ALA A 227 0.70 8.86 -20.41
N VAL A 228 1.96 8.63 -20.04
CA VAL A 228 2.98 8.19 -21.01
C VAL A 228 2.85 6.73 -21.35
N GLN A 229 2.42 5.95 -20.38
CA GLN A 229 2.15 4.53 -20.51
C GLN A 229 0.63 4.33 -20.63
N PRO A 230 0.05 4.44 -21.84
CA PRO A 230 -1.35 4.11 -22.02
C PRO A 230 -1.55 2.60 -21.84
N SER A 231 -2.58 2.01 -22.18
CA SER A 231 -3.10 0.68 -21.89
C SER A 231 -2.13 -0.54 -21.84
N SER A 232 -0.91 -0.46 -22.35
CA SER A 232 -0.04 -1.65 -22.50
C SER A 232 1.05 -1.84 -21.45
N PHE A 233 1.25 -0.85 -20.55
CA PHE A 233 2.35 -0.83 -19.56
C PHE A 233 3.76 -1.10 -20.16
N SER A 234 3.92 -0.85 -21.45
CA SER A 234 5.21 -0.93 -22.17
C SER A 234 5.71 0.45 -22.56
N ASP A 235 6.99 0.56 -22.88
CA ASP A 235 7.55 1.82 -23.37
C ASP A 235 6.81 2.31 -24.62
N PRO A 236 6.47 3.62 -24.69
CA PRO A 236 5.70 4.17 -25.79
C PRO A 236 6.48 4.11 -27.11
N ALA A 237 5.76 3.87 -28.19
CA ALA A 237 6.34 3.93 -29.54
C ALA A 237 6.79 5.36 -29.91
N PRO A 238 7.76 5.55 -30.80
CA PRO A 238 8.22 6.89 -31.21
C PRO A 238 7.11 7.82 -31.71
N SER A 239 6.07 7.28 -32.35
CA SER A 239 4.90 8.05 -32.78
C SER A 239 4.03 8.54 -31.63
N GLU A 240 3.97 7.79 -30.54
CA GLU A 240 3.26 8.17 -29.31
C GLU A 240 4.02 9.26 -28.57
N VAL A 241 5.36 9.14 -28.49
CA VAL A 241 6.22 10.19 -27.94
C VAL A 241 6.05 11.50 -28.71
N ALA A 242 6.02 11.46 -30.03
CA ALA A 242 5.81 12.65 -30.86
C ALA A 242 4.43 13.29 -30.62
N ARG A 243 3.37 12.48 -30.47
CA ARG A 243 2.02 12.99 -30.12
C ARG A 243 2.03 13.65 -28.74
N LEU A 244 2.67 13.01 -27.76
CA LEU A 244 2.79 13.53 -26.40
C LEU A 244 3.51 14.87 -26.36
N ILE A 245 4.64 15.03 -27.09
CA ILE A 245 5.36 16.31 -27.23
C ILE A 245 4.43 17.40 -27.77
N ASN A 246 3.64 17.11 -28.81
CA ASN A 246 2.71 18.06 -29.39
C ASN A 246 1.60 18.43 -28.40
N GLN A 247 1.07 17.47 -27.64
CA GLN A 247 0.05 17.69 -26.62
C GLN A 247 0.59 18.55 -25.47
N VAL A 248 1.78 18.25 -24.94
CA VAL A 248 2.44 19.06 -23.90
C VAL A 248 2.57 20.51 -24.33
N LYS A 249 2.99 20.76 -25.59
CA LYS A 249 3.10 22.12 -26.15
C LYS A 249 1.74 22.81 -26.30
N ALA A 250 0.75 22.12 -26.86
CA ALA A 250 -0.59 22.66 -27.10
C ALA A 250 -1.29 23.01 -25.79
N GLU A 251 -1.20 22.13 -24.79
CA GLU A 251 -1.81 22.30 -23.47
C GLU A 251 -0.99 23.19 -22.53
N LYS A 252 0.22 23.61 -22.94
CA LYS A 252 1.13 24.41 -22.12
C LYS A 252 1.42 23.75 -20.76
N VAL A 253 1.65 22.44 -20.76
CA VAL A 253 2.00 21.69 -19.55
C VAL A 253 3.34 22.17 -19.03
N THR A 254 3.40 22.58 -17.78
CA THR A 254 4.61 23.13 -17.16
C THR A 254 5.50 22.06 -16.55
N THR A 255 4.90 20.96 -16.11
CA THR A 255 5.61 19.88 -15.40
C THR A 255 5.06 18.53 -15.81
N ILE A 256 5.97 17.57 -15.97
CA ILE A 256 5.70 16.18 -16.29
C ILE A 256 6.17 15.36 -15.09
N PHE A 257 5.31 14.50 -14.56
CA PHE A 257 5.61 13.68 -13.39
C PHE A 257 5.93 12.25 -13.83
N GLY A 258 7.10 11.77 -13.40
CA GLY A 258 7.50 10.37 -13.55
C GLY A 258 6.98 9.50 -12.41
N SER A 259 7.34 8.23 -12.43
CA SER A 259 7.09 7.26 -11.36
C SER A 259 8.42 6.75 -10.81
N GLU A 260 8.47 6.48 -9.51
CA GLU A 260 9.63 5.91 -8.84
C GLU A 260 9.92 4.48 -9.29
N VAL A 261 8.88 3.75 -9.68
CA VAL A 261 8.99 2.35 -10.13
C VAL A 261 9.51 2.28 -11.58
N PHE A 262 9.22 3.33 -12.38
CA PHE A 262 9.54 3.37 -13.80
C PHE A 262 10.26 4.65 -14.20
N PRO A 263 11.55 4.84 -13.83
CA PRO A 263 12.33 5.98 -14.32
C PRO A 263 12.33 5.96 -15.85
N SER A 264 11.73 6.98 -16.47
CA SER A 264 11.54 7.01 -17.92
C SER A 264 12.45 8.01 -18.60
N ALA A 265 13.43 7.50 -19.35
CA ALA A 265 14.24 8.30 -20.27
C ALA A 265 13.37 9.03 -21.33
N VAL A 266 12.22 8.45 -21.66
CA VAL A 266 11.25 9.05 -22.60
C VAL A 266 10.65 10.33 -22.03
N LEU A 267 10.26 10.34 -20.73
CA LEU A 267 9.73 11.54 -20.09
C LEU A 267 10.75 12.66 -19.99
N ALA A 268 11.99 12.34 -19.67
CA ALA A 268 13.08 13.32 -19.67
C ALA A 268 13.27 13.92 -21.06
N GLU A 269 13.16 13.13 -22.12
CA GLU A 269 13.23 13.60 -23.52
C GLU A 269 12.03 14.49 -23.87
N VAL A 270 10.81 14.13 -23.47
CA VAL A 270 9.63 14.98 -23.68
C VAL A 270 9.79 16.31 -22.96
N GLY A 271 10.26 16.32 -21.72
CA GLY A 271 10.57 17.53 -20.96
C GLY A 271 11.59 18.41 -21.70
N ARG A 272 12.68 17.82 -22.16
CA ARG A 272 13.72 18.52 -22.94
C ARG A 272 13.18 19.10 -24.25
N ALA A 273 12.34 18.37 -24.98
CA ALA A 273 11.77 18.78 -26.26
C ALA A 273 10.68 19.86 -26.14
N THR A 274 10.07 19.99 -24.97
CA THR A 274 8.93 20.89 -24.72
C THR A 274 9.30 22.09 -23.85
N GLY A 275 10.37 22.01 -23.07
CA GLY A 275 10.73 22.94 -22.02
C GLY A 275 9.93 22.73 -20.72
N ALA A 276 9.10 21.71 -20.62
CA ALA A 276 8.44 21.32 -19.38
C ALA A 276 9.44 20.75 -18.38
N ARG A 277 9.27 21.08 -17.10
CA ARG A 277 10.05 20.47 -16.03
C ARG A 277 9.74 18.98 -15.94
N TYR A 278 10.73 18.15 -15.77
CA TYR A 278 10.56 16.74 -15.45
C TYR A 278 10.77 16.52 -13.95
N GLU A 279 9.81 15.89 -13.31
CA GLU A 279 9.83 15.52 -11.89
C GLU A 279 9.61 14.01 -11.80
N ASP A 280 10.59 13.25 -11.33
CA ASP A 280 10.59 11.78 -11.32
C ASP A 280 10.32 11.15 -9.97
N SER A 281 9.84 11.94 -9.02
CA SER A 281 9.67 11.49 -7.63
C SER A 281 8.23 11.16 -7.24
N LEU A 282 7.27 11.19 -8.16
CA LEU A 282 5.88 10.87 -7.84
C LEU A 282 5.72 9.35 -7.65
N ARG A 283 5.01 8.96 -6.59
CA ARG A 283 4.84 7.57 -6.18
C ARG A 283 3.40 7.11 -6.38
N ASP A 284 3.21 5.92 -6.95
CA ASP A 284 1.88 5.35 -7.21
C ASP A 284 1.53 4.28 -6.18
N ASP A 285 2.36 3.26 -6.06
CA ASP A 285 2.14 2.06 -5.24
C ASP A 285 3.13 1.94 -4.07
N ASP A 286 4.27 2.64 -4.09
CA ASP A 286 5.32 2.50 -3.10
C ASP A 286 5.22 3.55 -1.99
N LEU A 287 5.32 3.10 -0.75
CA LEU A 287 5.35 4.00 0.41
C LEU A 287 6.71 4.71 0.51
N PRO A 288 6.75 5.98 0.95
CA PRO A 288 8.01 6.67 1.16
C PRO A 288 8.74 6.15 2.41
N GLY A 289 10.06 6.31 2.45
CA GLY A 289 10.87 5.87 3.60
C GLY A 289 11.07 4.36 3.65
N ALA A 290 11.29 3.82 4.83
CA ALA A 290 11.48 2.40 5.08
C ALA A 290 10.41 1.89 6.07
N PRO A 291 10.10 0.59 6.08
CA PRO A 291 9.21 0.00 7.09
C PRO A 291 9.61 0.41 8.51
N GLY A 292 8.65 0.96 9.26
CA GLY A 292 8.87 1.51 10.60
C GLY A 292 9.05 3.02 10.67
N ASP A 293 9.33 3.70 9.57
CA ASP A 293 9.32 5.16 9.52
C ASP A 293 7.87 5.69 9.56
N ALA A 294 7.66 6.86 10.14
CA ALA A 294 6.31 7.46 10.21
C ALA A 294 5.75 7.78 8.82
N GLU A 295 6.61 8.14 7.90
CA GLU A 295 6.29 8.44 6.50
C GLU A 295 5.97 7.18 5.70
N HIS A 296 6.39 5.98 6.16
CA HIS A 296 6.08 4.71 5.50
C HIS A 296 4.63 4.30 5.78
N SER A 297 3.72 5.09 5.20
CA SER A 297 2.27 4.97 5.39
C SER A 297 1.52 5.60 4.23
N TRP A 298 0.23 5.25 4.07
CA TRP A 298 -0.64 5.89 3.10
C TRP A 298 -0.69 7.42 3.29
N LEU A 299 -0.76 7.88 4.54
CA LEU A 299 -0.74 9.32 4.84
C LEU A 299 0.56 9.99 4.39
N GLY A 300 1.70 9.32 4.64
CA GLY A 300 3.01 9.79 4.18
C GLY A 300 3.10 9.82 2.67
N LEU A 301 2.63 8.77 2.00
CA LEU A 301 2.59 8.67 0.54
C LEU A 301 1.78 9.82 -0.07
N MET A 302 0.55 10.04 0.40
CA MET A 302 -0.31 11.07 -0.16
C MET A 302 0.20 12.49 0.17
N LYS A 303 0.71 12.74 1.38
CA LYS A 303 1.37 14.00 1.70
C LYS A 303 2.54 14.27 0.76
N TYR A 304 3.40 13.27 0.54
CA TYR A 304 4.54 13.38 -0.36
C TYR A 304 4.11 13.72 -1.79
N ASN A 305 3.15 12.97 -2.33
CA ASN A 305 2.67 13.15 -3.70
C ASN A 305 2.00 14.51 -3.92
N TYR A 306 1.07 14.90 -3.05
CA TYR A 306 0.37 16.19 -3.18
C TYR A 306 1.33 17.37 -3.05
N ARG A 307 2.28 17.29 -2.13
CA ARG A 307 3.34 18.27 -1.98
C ARG A 307 4.20 18.38 -3.25
N THR A 308 4.61 17.24 -3.80
CA THR A 308 5.39 17.16 -5.04
C THR A 308 4.63 17.76 -6.22
N MET A 309 3.35 17.42 -6.38
CA MET A 309 2.50 17.97 -7.44
C MET A 309 2.32 19.48 -7.31
N ILE A 310 1.94 19.98 -6.14
CA ILE A 310 1.76 21.44 -5.90
C ILE A 310 3.04 22.20 -6.19
N THR A 311 4.18 21.73 -5.66
CA THR A 311 5.49 22.36 -5.88
C THR A 311 5.90 22.31 -7.36
N GLY A 312 5.73 21.15 -7.98
CA GLY A 312 6.04 20.95 -9.40
C GLY A 312 5.27 21.88 -10.31
N LEU A 313 4.01 22.14 -10.00
CA LEU A 313 3.13 23.04 -10.75
C LEU A 313 3.32 24.54 -10.42
N GLY A 314 4.29 24.85 -9.57
CA GLY A 314 4.66 26.23 -9.21
C GLY A 314 3.87 26.82 -8.04
N GLY A 315 3.18 25.99 -7.26
CA GLY A 315 2.52 26.39 -6.02
C GLY A 315 3.42 26.25 -4.79
N THR A 316 2.86 26.57 -3.63
CA THR A 316 3.55 26.49 -2.32
C THR A 316 2.74 25.60 -1.39
N PRO A 317 3.26 24.44 -0.94
CA PRO A 317 2.53 23.44 -0.15
C PRO A 317 2.53 23.76 1.36
N THR A 318 2.12 24.99 1.74
CA THR A 318 2.24 25.51 3.12
C THR A 318 1.44 24.68 4.12
N GLN A 319 0.20 24.31 3.78
CA GLN A 319 -0.66 23.53 4.66
C GLN A 319 -0.20 22.06 4.73
N LEU A 320 0.20 21.51 3.59
CA LEU A 320 0.76 20.15 3.52
C LEU A 320 2.06 20.02 4.31
N ASP A 321 2.94 21.03 4.26
CA ASP A 321 4.19 21.04 5.04
C ASP A 321 3.91 21.04 6.56
N ALA A 322 2.82 21.67 6.99
CA ALA A 322 2.42 21.74 8.40
C ALA A 322 1.81 20.43 8.95
N ILE A 323 1.39 19.51 8.07
CA ILE A 323 0.79 18.24 8.52
C ILE A 323 1.86 17.35 9.16
N MET A 324 1.60 16.93 10.39
CA MET A 324 2.38 15.89 11.06
C MET A 324 1.80 14.52 10.74
N ILE A 325 2.62 13.61 10.23
CA ILE A 325 2.23 12.21 10.04
C ILE A 325 2.35 11.50 11.39
N THR A 326 1.23 11.00 11.86
CA THR A 326 1.18 10.25 13.13
C THR A 326 0.42 8.95 12.86
N PRO A 327 1.10 7.92 12.35
CA PRO A 327 0.47 6.63 12.11
C PRO A 327 0.00 6.01 13.43
N THR A 328 -1.11 5.27 13.40
CA THR A 328 -1.61 4.53 14.57
C THR A 328 -0.68 3.38 14.94
N THR A 329 -0.03 2.79 13.94
CA THR A 329 1.05 1.81 14.07
C THR A 329 2.06 2.03 12.96
N SER A 330 3.30 1.61 13.19
CA SER A 330 4.27 1.52 12.08
C SER A 330 3.80 0.43 11.11
N ASP A 331 3.89 0.70 9.82
CA ASP A 331 3.70 -0.35 8.82
C ASP A 331 4.84 -1.37 8.96
N SER A 332 4.45 -2.57 9.35
CA SER A 332 5.34 -3.72 9.51
C SER A 332 4.85 -4.90 8.66
N ALA A 333 4.09 -4.62 7.61
CA ALA A 333 3.58 -5.63 6.73
C ALA A 333 4.71 -6.44 6.09
N VAL A 334 4.51 -7.75 5.99
CA VAL A 334 5.43 -8.67 5.34
C VAL A 334 4.88 -8.99 3.95
N TYR A 335 5.75 -9.03 2.96
CA TYR A 335 5.39 -9.41 1.59
C TYR A 335 6.04 -10.75 1.26
N PRO A 336 5.28 -11.84 1.07
CA PRO A 336 5.83 -13.12 0.67
C PRO A 336 6.38 -13.06 -0.77
N GLN A 337 7.64 -13.45 -0.94
CA GLN A 337 8.34 -13.44 -2.23
C GLN A 337 8.43 -14.83 -2.84
#